data_63e51d2f4197b1db2546842b4a300e3b
#
_entry.id   63e51d2f4197b1db2546842b4a300e3b
#
_cell.length_a   1.000
_cell.length_b   1.000
_cell.length_c   1.000
_cell.angle_alpha   90.00
_cell.angle_beta   90.00
_cell.angle_gamma   90.00
#
_symmetry.space_group_name_H-M   'P 1'
#
loop_
_entity.id
_entity.type
_entity.pdbx_description
1 polymer ?
#
loop_
_entity_poly.entity_id
_entity_poly.type
_entity_poly.pdbx_seq_one_letter_code
_entity_poly.pdbx_strand_id
1 'polypeptide(L)'
;MQVGTTFGPAPGGSTNAVRYTNAEIDYFLEVALGVEFAHGARPRMTKRWPTEELPAVRLQIMGEPTSQDLAVVRAIVDELNGIVGLPLVAVDPERANVFVRFIPRGSMRSYSSLVPRWGAGGFVSTELSKSFTIERGQVLIASDIPFRARKPIIREELTQLLGLLNDASWYPESIFNDANFANEYAPIDRALIEMLYRPEMKAGLDESETRKVLREALR
;
A
#
# COMPACT_ATOMS: atom_id res chain seq x y z
N MET A 1 13.35 -8.58 -59.07
CA MET A 1 14.38 -8.71 -58.01
C MET A 1 13.77 -8.21 -56.73
N GLN A 2 13.29 -9.15 -55.86
CA GLN A 2 12.78 -8.82 -54.54
C GLN A 2 13.91 -9.03 -53.55
N VAL A 3 14.24 -7.98 -52.78
CA VAL A 3 15.21 -8.03 -51.69
C VAL A 3 14.43 -8.29 -50.38
N GLY A 4 14.51 -9.50 -49.90
CA GLY A 4 13.93 -9.86 -48.63
C GLY A 4 14.80 -9.37 -47.45
N THR A 5 14.22 -8.50 -46.64
CA THR A 5 14.83 -8.04 -45.38
C THR A 5 14.43 -9.03 -44.27
N THR A 6 15.36 -9.84 -43.84
CA THR A 6 15.21 -10.70 -42.65
C THR A 6 15.41 -9.83 -41.41
N PHE A 7 14.35 -9.65 -40.64
CA PHE A 7 14.45 -9.12 -39.27
C PHE A 7 14.99 -10.25 -38.36
N GLY A 8 16.17 -10.04 -37.80
CA GLY A 8 16.71 -10.88 -36.74
C GLY A 8 15.93 -10.67 -35.43
N PRO A 9 15.93 -11.66 -34.51
CA PRO A 9 15.25 -11.53 -33.24
C PRO A 9 15.87 -10.41 -32.42
N ALA A 10 15.01 -9.62 -31.78
CA ALA A 10 15.42 -8.56 -30.84
C ALA A 10 16.25 -9.16 -29.68
N PRO A 11 17.27 -8.45 -29.17
CA PRO A 11 18.05 -8.92 -28.06
C PRO A 11 17.15 -9.09 -26.84
N GLY A 12 17.17 -10.29 -26.25
CA GLY A 12 16.45 -10.64 -25.05
C GLY A 12 16.79 -9.65 -23.93
N GLY A 13 15.78 -8.97 -23.43
CA GLY A 13 15.90 -8.12 -22.25
C GLY A 13 16.39 -8.97 -21.08
N SER A 14 17.57 -8.66 -20.57
CA SER A 14 18.06 -9.18 -19.30
C SER A 14 17.09 -8.71 -18.22
N THR A 15 16.27 -9.61 -17.71
CA THR A 15 15.55 -9.38 -16.47
C THR A 15 16.60 -9.32 -15.35
N ASN A 16 17.06 -8.12 -15.02
CA ASN A 16 17.82 -7.92 -13.81
C ASN A 16 16.90 -8.32 -12.64
N ALA A 17 17.12 -9.51 -12.10
CA ALA A 17 16.42 -9.95 -10.90
C ALA A 17 16.72 -8.94 -9.80
N VAL A 18 15.70 -8.22 -9.35
CA VAL A 18 15.83 -7.23 -8.27
C VAL A 18 16.22 -8.00 -7.01
N ARG A 19 17.40 -7.71 -6.47
CA ARG A 19 17.91 -8.33 -5.25
C ARG A 19 17.62 -7.42 -4.08
N TYR A 20 16.79 -7.88 -3.16
CA TYR A 20 16.57 -7.21 -1.88
C TYR A 20 17.64 -7.62 -0.87
N THR A 21 18.12 -6.68 -0.11
CA THR A 21 19.03 -6.95 1.03
C THR A 21 18.27 -7.62 2.18
N ASN A 22 18.98 -8.28 3.10
CA ASN A 22 18.35 -8.82 4.30
C ASN A 22 17.69 -7.71 5.14
N ALA A 23 18.28 -6.51 5.20
CA ALA A 23 17.70 -5.39 5.93
C ALA A 23 16.38 -4.92 5.33
N GLU A 24 16.26 -4.84 4.00
CA GLU A 24 15.00 -4.52 3.32
C GLU A 24 13.95 -5.59 3.55
N ILE A 25 14.34 -6.87 3.52
CA ILE A 25 13.43 -7.99 3.83
C ILE A 25 12.96 -7.94 5.28
N ASP A 26 13.85 -7.67 6.24
CA ASP A 26 13.51 -7.56 7.64
C ASP A 26 12.55 -6.38 7.89
N TYR A 27 12.78 -5.25 7.23
CA TYR A 27 11.89 -4.10 7.28
C TYR A 27 10.52 -4.39 6.65
N PHE A 28 10.50 -5.08 5.51
CA PHE A 28 9.25 -5.54 4.90
C PHE A 28 8.44 -6.41 5.87
N LEU A 29 9.08 -7.36 6.55
CA LEU A 29 8.42 -8.25 7.51
C LEU A 29 7.85 -7.47 8.71
N GLU A 30 8.53 -6.42 9.15
CA GLU A 30 8.03 -5.54 10.21
C GLU A 30 6.76 -4.80 9.75
N VAL A 31 6.81 -4.15 8.57
CA VAL A 31 5.72 -3.33 8.05
C VAL A 31 4.53 -4.18 7.56
N ALA A 32 4.79 -5.27 6.82
CA ALA A 32 3.74 -6.07 6.19
C ALA A 32 3.05 -7.07 7.13
N LEU A 33 3.78 -7.66 8.09
CA LEU A 33 3.23 -8.65 9.00
C LEU A 33 2.76 -8.07 10.34
N GLY A 34 3.20 -6.84 10.68
CA GLY A 34 2.69 -6.09 11.82
C GLY A 34 1.26 -5.61 11.62
N VAL A 35 0.68 -5.04 12.68
CA VAL A 35 -0.60 -4.31 12.65
C VAL A 35 -0.55 -3.27 13.75
N GLU A 36 -0.58 -2.00 13.41
CA GLU A 36 -0.38 -0.87 14.30
C GLU A 36 -1.32 -0.90 15.53
N PHE A 37 -2.59 -0.92 15.37
CA PHE A 37 -3.57 -0.82 16.48
C PHE A 37 -4.18 -2.17 16.89
N ALA A 38 -3.47 -3.29 16.72
CA ALA A 38 -4.01 -4.60 17.07
C ALA A 38 -4.00 -4.85 18.58
N HIS A 39 -5.16 -5.03 19.18
CA HIS A 39 -5.29 -5.55 20.53
C HIS A 39 -5.27 -7.09 20.49
N GLY A 40 -4.24 -7.70 21.10
CA GLY A 40 -4.08 -9.15 21.22
C GLY A 40 -3.14 -9.77 20.17
N ALA A 41 -2.75 -11.04 20.41
CA ALA A 41 -1.91 -11.81 19.49
C ALA A 41 -2.69 -12.14 18.21
N ARG A 42 -2.39 -11.46 17.12
CA ARG A 42 -2.90 -11.80 15.78
C ARG A 42 -1.84 -12.56 15.00
N PRO A 43 -2.23 -13.50 14.13
CA PRO A 43 -1.28 -14.16 13.24
C PRO A 43 -0.52 -13.12 12.40
N ARG A 44 0.81 -13.21 12.41
CA ARG A 44 1.70 -12.37 11.60
C ARG A 44 1.76 -12.96 10.18
N MET A 45 0.79 -12.60 9.37
CA MET A 45 0.64 -13.09 8.00
C MET A 45 0.62 -11.94 7.02
N THR A 46 1.07 -12.16 5.80
CA THR A 46 0.93 -11.21 4.70
C THR A 46 -0.54 -10.94 4.40
N LYS A 47 -0.87 -9.68 4.17
CA LYS A 47 -2.20 -9.23 3.76
C LYS A 47 -2.06 -8.49 2.45
N ARG A 48 -2.90 -8.78 1.47
CA ARG A 48 -2.88 -8.05 0.19
C ARG A 48 -4.21 -8.17 -0.54
N TRP A 49 -4.44 -7.28 -1.47
CA TRP A 49 -5.55 -7.38 -2.40
C TRP A 49 -5.30 -8.48 -3.44
N PRO A 50 -6.35 -9.15 -3.92
CA PRO A 50 -6.24 -10.09 -5.04
C PRO A 50 -5.81 -9.34 -6.31
N THR A 51 -5.13 -10.01 -7.23
CA THR A 51 -4.69 -9.41 -8.49
C THR A 51 -5.25 -10.13 -9.72
N GLU A 52 -6.17 -11.05 -9.50
CA GLU A 52 -6.85 -11.84 -10.55
C GLU A 52 -7.87 -10.99 -11.32
N GLU A 53 -8.48 -10.00 -10.65
CA GLU A 53 -9.43 -9.05 -11.24
C GLU A 53 -8.98 -7.62 -10.92
N LEU A 54 -8.67 -6.85 -11.94
CA LEU A 54 -8.20 -5.47 -11.82
C LEU A 54 -9.25 -4.45 -12.30
N PRO A 55 -9.36 -3.27 -11.68
CA PRO A 55 -8.69 -2.87 -10.44
C PRO A 55 -9.26 -3.59 -9.21
N ALA A 56 -8.35 -4.11 -8.36
CA ALA A 56 -8.76 -4.80 -7.13
C ALA A 56 -9.23 -3.82 -6.05
N VAL A 57 -8.63 -2.64 -5.99
CA VAL A 57 -8.89 -1.57 -5.02
C VAL A 57 -9.69 -0.47 -5.72
N ARG A 58 -10.96 -0.33 -5.40
CA ARG A 58 -11.87 0.66 -6.00
C ARG A 58 -12.30 1.66 -4.94
N LEU A 59 -11.81 2.89 -5.10
CA LEU A 59 -11.98 3.96 -4.12
C LEU A 59 -13.27 4.76 -4.38
N GLN A 60 -14.04 5.00 -3.32
CA GLN A 60 -15.00 6.08 -3.24
C GLN A 60 -14.48 7.13 -2.26
N ILE A 61 -14.32 8.37 -2.75
CA ILE A 61 -13.89 9.51 -1.94
C ILE A 61 -15.14 10.23 -1.43
N MET A 62 -15.20 10.47 -0.12
CA MET A 62 -16.38 10.97 0.58
C MET A 62 -16.01 12.06 1.61
N GLY A 63 -17.03 12.73 2.13
CA GLY A 63 -16.86 13.79 3.15
C GLY A 63 -16.49 15.14 2.54
N GLU A 64 -15.50 15.81 3.10
CA GLU A 64 -15.12 17.18 2.75
C GLU A 64 -13.69 17.29 2.18
N PRO A 65 -13.35 16.58 1.08
CA PRO A 65 -12.06 16.73 0.45
C PRO A 65 -11.96 18.07 -0.27
N THR A 66 -10.81 18.73 -0.18
CA THR A 66 -10.50 19.89 -1.02
C THR A 66 -10.07 19.44 -2.42
N SER A 67 -10.01 20.36 -3.39
CA SER A 67 -9.46 20.08 -4.71
C SER A 67 -7.99 19.61 -4.67
N GLN A 68 -7.22 20.11 -3.69
CA GLN A 68 -5.84 19.69 -3.47
C GLN A 68 -5.77 18.24 -2.95
N ASP A 69 -6.66 17.84 -2.06
CA ASP A 69 -6.74 16.46 -1.56
C ASP A 69 -7.06 15.48 -2.70
N LEU A 70 -8.03 15.83 -3.54
CA LEU A 70 -8.40 15.02 -4.70
C LEU A 70 -7.25 14.86 -5.70
N ALA A 71 -6.48 15.92 -5.93
CA ALA A 71 -5.30 15.87 -6.79
C ALA A 71 -4.21 14.95 -6.20
N VAL A 72 -3.98 15.04 -4.87
CA VAL A 72 -3.02 14.18 -4.16
C VAL A 72 -3.44 12.72 -4.22
N VAL A 73 -4.72 12.40 -3.96
CA VAL A 73 -5.21 11.01 -4.05
C VAL A 73 -4.98 10.44 -5.45
N ARG A 74 -5.30 11.20 -6.52
CA ARG A 74 -5.08 10.74 -7.90
C ARG A 74 -3.61 10.50 -8.20
N ALA A 75 -2.73 11.44 -7.81
CA ALA A 75 -1.29 11.29 -8.01
C ALA A 75 -0.72 10.06 -7.30
N ILE A 76 -1.20 9.78 -6.06
CA ILE A 76 -0.79 8.57 -5.31
C ILE A 76 -1.29 7.30 -5.99
N VAL A 77 -2.54 7.28 -6.48
CA VAL A 77 -3.09 6.13 -7.24
C VAL A 77 -2.24 5.83 -8.48
N ASP A 78 -1.88 6.86 -9.25
CA ASP A 78 -1.04 6.71 -10.44
C ASP A 78 0.36 6.20 -10.08
N GLU A 79 0.95 6.72 -8.99
CA GLU A 79 2.27 6.32 -8.52
C GLU A 79 2.27 4.88 -8.00
N LEU A 80 1.28 4.46 -7.20
CA LEU A 80 1.13 3.09 -6.72
C LEU A 80 0.98 2.10 -7.88
N ASN A 81 0.14 2.41 -8.85
CA ASN A 81 -0.04 1.58 -10.04
C ASN A 81 1.27 1.47 -10.85
N GLY A 82 2.03 2.57 -10.94
CA GLY A 82 3.34 2.58 -11.59
C GLY A 82 4.37 1.69 -10.88
N ILE A 83 4.40 1.71 -9.53
CA ILE A 83 5.30 0.87 -8.72
C ILE A 83 4.92 -0.61 -8.85
N VAL A 84 3.64 -0.92 -8.71
CA VAL A 84 3.13 -2.31 -8.81
C VAL A 84 3.24 -2.85 -10.23
N GLY A 85 3.26 -1.99 -11.25
CA GLY A 85 3.23 -2.38 -12.66
C GLY A 85 1.88 -2.91 -13.14
N LEU A 86 0.81 -2.70 -12.36
CA LEU A 86 -0.56 -3.14 -12.64
C LEU A 86 -1.54 -2.01 -12.29
N PRO A 87 -2.71 -1.91 -12.96
CA PRO A 87 -3.77 -0.98 -12.60
C PRO A 87 -4.53 -1.48 -11.34
N LEU A 88 -3.78 -1.62 -10.21
CA LEU A 88 -4.29 -2.22 -8.97
C LEU A 88 -5.35 -1.35 -8.32
N VAL A 89 -5.16 -0.02 -8.32
CA VAL A 89 -6.02 0.95 -7.63
C VAL A 89 -6.71 1.87 -8.64
N ALA A 90 -7.99 2.12 -8.44
CA ALA A 90 -8.75 3.09 -9.24
C ALA A 90 -9.75 3.87 -8.38
N VAL A 91 -10.09 5.08 -8.80
CA VAL A 91 -11.23 5.83 -8.27
C VAL A 91 -12.48 5.40 -9.03
N ASP A 92 -13.28 4.53 -8.42
CA ASP A 92 -14.51 3.94 -9.00
C ASP A 92 -15.62 3.91 -7.95
N PRO A 93 -16.38 5.01 -7.80
CA PRO A 93 -17.38 5.13 -6.74
C PRO A 93 -18.57 4.19 -6.91
N GLU A 94 -18.86 3.72 -8.13
CA GLU A 94 -20.03 2.85 -8.40
C GLU A 94 -19.76 1.41 -7.95
N ARG A 95 -18.52 0.97 -7.97
CA ARG A 95 -18.13 -0.40 -7.59
C ARG A 95 -17.15 -0.40 -6.42
N ALA A 96 -17.18 0.64 -5.58
CA ALA A 96 -16.23 0.82 -4.49
C ALA A 96 -16.26 -0.32 -3.48
N ASN A 97 -15.06 -0.79 -3.12
CA ASN A 97 -14.81 -1.67 -1.99
C ASN A 97 -13.94 -0.99 -0.92
N VAL A 98 -13.54 0.26 -1.16
CA VAL A 98 -12.78 1.10 -0.24
C VAL A 98 -13.43 2.48 -0.14
N PHE A 99 -13.60 2.95 1.10
CA PHE A 99 -14.16 4.26 1.40
C PHE A 99 -13.10 5.18 2.00
N VAL A 100 -12.70 6.22 1.26
CA VAL A 100 -11.77 7.26 1.71
C VAL A 100 -12.58 8.46 2.20
N ARG A 101 -12.62 8.70 3.51
CA ARG A 101 -13.44 9.73 4.14
C ARG A 101 -12.58 10.87 4.68
N PHE A 102 -12.85 12.07 4.18
CA PHE A 102 -12.31 13.32 4.71
C PHE A 102 -13.32 13.89 5.71
N ILE A 103 -13.03 13.75 6.99
CA ILE A 103 -13.95 14.08 8.10
C ILE A 103 -13.21 14.79 9.23
N PRO A 104 -13.89 15.61 10.06
CA PRO A 104 -13.28 16.18 11.25
C PRO A 104 -12.70 15.10 12.17
N ARG A 105 -11.49 15.35 12.71
CA ARG A 105 -10.78 14.41 13.60
C ARG A 105 -11.66 13.87 14.72
N GLY A 106 -12.44 14.73 15.34
CA GLY A 106 -13.36 14.35 16.42
C GLY A 106 -14.46 13.37 16.02
N SER A 107 -14.75 13.24 14.71
CA SER A 107 -15.77 12.34 14.17
C SER A 107 -15.24 10.97 13.81
N MET A 108 -13.92 10.76 13.75
CA MET A 108 -13.34 9.51 13.26
C MET A 108 -13.77 8.28 14.07
N ARG A 109 -13.93 8.43 15.39
CA ARG A 109 -14.36 7.34 16.28
C ARG A 109 -15.79 6.85 16.03
N SER A 110 -16.63 7.63 15.37
CA SER A 110 -17.97 7.16 14.95
C SER A 110 -17.90 6.16 13.78
N TYR A 111 -16.78 6.13 13.05
CA TYR A 111 -16.55 5.21 11.94
C TYR A 111 -15.72 3.97 12.34
N SER A 112 -14.86 4.09 13.35
CA SER A 112 -14.11 2.95 13.90
C SER A 112 -13.76 3.17 15.37
N SER A 113 -14.09 2.21 16.21
CA SER A 113 -13.72 2.21 17.64
C SER A 113 -12.22 2.00 17.86
N LEU A 114 -11.49 1.56 16.82
CA LEU A 114 -10.03 1.34 16.84
C LEU A 114 -9.26 2.66 16.75
N VAL A 115 -9.86 3.73 16.22
CA VAL A 115 -9.24 5.06 16.22
C VAL A 115 -8.85 5.47 17.65
N PRO A 116 -7.59 5.89 17.89
CA PRO A 116 -7.12 6.31 19.20
C PRO A 116 -8.01 7.40 19.83
N ARG A 117 -8.15 7.37 21.16
CA ARG A 117 -9.00 8.36 21.88
C ARG A 117 -8.48 9.79 21.80
N TRP A 118 -7.16 9.95 21.67
CA TRP A 118 -6.51 11.26 21.50
C TRP A 118 -6.63 11.80 20.07
N GLY A 119 -7.26 11.04 19.17
CA GLY A 119 -7.41 11.37 17.76
C GLY A 119 -6.19 10.96 16.94
N ALA A 120 -6.40 10.85 15.64
CA ALA A 120 -5.36 10.58 14.64
C ALA A 120 -5.49 11.58 13.48
N GLY A 121 -4.42 11.81 12.74
CA GLY A 121 -4.47 12.58 11.49
C GLY A 121 -5.06 11.76 10.35
N GLY A 122 -4.79 10.46 10.35
CA GLY A 122 -5.30 9.43 9.46
C GLY A 122 -5.58 8.14 10.22
N PHE A 123 -6.24 7.22 9.56
CA PHE A 123 -6.50 5.87 10.07
C PHE A 123 -6.95 4.97 8.93
N VAL A 124 -6.35 3.79 8.85
CA VAL A 124 -6.73 2.74 7.90
C VAL A 124 -7.28 1.52 8.62
N SER A 125 -8.25 0.86 8.02
CA SER A 125 -8.71 -0.46 8.44
C SER A 125 -9.09 -1.31 7.25
N THR A 126 -8.88 -2.62 7.35
CA THR A 126 -9.16 -3.60 6.30
C THR A 126 -10.00 -4.75 6.85
N GLU A 127 -10.91 -5.27 6.03
CA GLU A 127 -11.62 -6.52 6.26
C GLU A 127 -10.91 -7.63 5.49
N LEU A 128 -10.59 -8.71 6.17
CA LEU A 128 -9.82 -9.82 5.63
C LEU A 128 -10.69 -11.08 5.50
N SER A 129 -10.47 -11.83 4.43
CA SER A 129 -10.94 -13.20 4.32
C SER A 129 -10.23 -14.12 5.32
N LYS A 130 -10.66 -15.39 5.40
CA LYS A 130 -9.95 -16.41 6.18
C LYS A 130 -8.54 -16.71 5.70
N SER A 131 -8.24 -16.40 4.43
CA SER A 131 -6.92 -16.54 3.80
C SER A 131 -6.09 -15.26 3.82
N PHE A 132 -6.48 -14.26 4.63
CA PHE A 132 -5.81 -12.95 4.75
C PHE A 132 -5.83 -12.09 3.48
N THR A 133 -6.65 -12.44 2.48
CA THR A 133 -6.91 -11.56 1.34
C THR A 133 -7.75 -10.37 1.80
N ILE A 134 -7.37 -9.16 1.41
CA ILE A 134 -8.14 -7.96 1.71
C ILE A 134 -9.35 -7.92 0.78
N GLU A 135 -10.55 -7.77 1.35
CA GLU A 135 -11.82 -7.72 0.62
C GLU A 135 -12.42 -6.32 0.62
N ARG A 136 -12.25 -5.58 1.72
CA ARG A 136 -12.73 -4.22 1.88
C ARG A 136 -11.75 -3.38 2.68
N GLY A 137 -11.85 -2.06 2.53
CA GLY A 137 -11.04 -1.13 3.28
C GLY A 137 -11.76 0.18 3.61
N GLN A 138 -11.25 0.86 4.63
CA GLN A 138 -11.66 2.20 5.00
C GLN A 138 -10.43 3.03 5.34
N VAL A 139 -10.37 4.23 4.80
CA VAL A 139 -9.37 5.25 5.12
C VAL A 139 -10.09 6.46 5.67
N LEU A 140 -9.69 6.94 6.83
CA LEU A 140 -10.18 8.16 7.45
C LEU A 140 -9.05 9.19 7.43
N ILE A 141 -9.35 10.39 6.94
CA ILE A 141 -8.40 11.51 6.86
C ILE A 141 -9.01 12.71 7.59
N ALA A 142 -8.27 13.32 8.50
CA ALA A 142 -8.71 14.51 9.24
C ALA A 142 -8.84 15.71 8.28
N SER A 143 -10.08 16.19 8.06
CA SER A 143 -10.35 17.34 7.18
C SER A 143 -10.03 18.69 7.86
N ASP A 144 -10.00 18.72 9.19
CA ASP A 144 -9.81 19.89 10.04
C ASP A 144 -8.33 20.19 10.40
N ILE A 145 -7.37 19.54 9.73
CA ILE A 145 -5.95 19.85 9.82
C ILE A 145 -5.45 20.56 8.56
N PRO A 146 -4.36 21.36 8.64
CA PRO A 146 -3.80 22.03 7.46
C PRO A 146 -3.39 21.05 6.35
N PHE A 147 -3.59 21.45 5.09
CA PHE A 147 -3.26 20.61 3.93
C PHE A 147 -1.81 20.08 3.94
N ARG A 148 -0.85 20.92 4.35
CA ARG A 148 0.57 20.53 4.47
C ARG A 148 0.82 19.33 5.39
N ALA A 149 -0.01 19.19 6.45
CA ALA A 149 0.06 18.06 7.36
C ALA A 149 -0.78 16.88 6.85
N ARG A 150 -1.84 17.15 6.10
CA ARG A 150 -2.75 16.15 5.56
C ARG A 150 -2.16 15.39 4.35
N LYS A 151 -1.37 16.06 3.51
CA LYS A 151 -0.77 15.46 2.31
C LYS A 151 0.05 14.20 2.60
N PRO A 152 1.04 14.19 3.53
CA PRO A 152 1.78 12.97 3.87
C PRO A 152 0.87 11.88 4.44
N ILE A 153 -0.10 12.23 5.27
CA ILE A 153 -1.06 11.28 5.85
C ILE A 153 -1.88 10.59 4.76
N ILE A 154 -2.37 11.32 3.75
CA ILE A 154 -3.08 10.70 2.61
C ILE A 154 -2.20 9.65 1.93
N ARG A 155 -0.89 9.92 1.77
CA ARG A 155 0.06 8.99 1.15
C ARG A 155 0.23 7.73 1.99
N GLU A 156 0.48 7.90 3.26
CA GLU A 156 0.68 6.83 4.22
C GLU A 156 -0.54 5.90 4.28
N GLU A 157 -1.73 6.42 4.57
CA GLU A 157 -2.95 5.63 4.74
C GLU A 157 -3.38 4.90 3.44
N LEU A 158 -3.22 5.53 2.27
CA LEU A 158 -3.49 4.88 1.00
C LEU A 158 -2.47 3.78 0.67
N THR A 159 -1.25 3.90 1.17
CA THR A 159 -0.23 2.87 0.98
C THR A 159 -0.42 1.72 1.98
N GLN A 160 -0.69 2.02 3.23
CA GLN A 160 -1.03 1.03 4.25
C GLN A 160 -2.26 0.20 3.84
N LEU A 161 -3.25 0.82 3.20
CA LEU A 161 -4.42 0.13 2.65
C LEU A 161 -4.05 -1.05 1.74
N LEU A 162 -2.89 -1.04 1.09
CA LEU A 162 -2.43 -2.14 0.23
C LEU A 162 -2.05 -3.41 1.01
N GLY A 163 -1.92 -3.34 2.33
CA GLY A 163 -1.54 -4.44 3.21
C GLY A 163 -0.24 -4.23 3.99
N LEU A 164 0.35 -3.02 3.91
CA LEU A 164 1.53 -2.59 4.66
C LEU A 164 1.07 -1.84 5.92
N LEU A 165 0.51 -2.56 6.90
CA LEU A 165 -0.35 -2.02 7.95
C LEU A 165 0.36 -1.63 9.25
N ASN A 166 1.70 -1.64 9.30
CA ASN A 166 2.43 -1.35 10.51
C ASN A 166 3.49 -0.29 10.28
N ASP A 167 3.63 0.60 11.26
CA ASP A 167 4.70 1.57 11.27
C ASP A 167 6.00 0.97 11.80
N ALA A 168 7.12 1.51 11.33
CA ALA A 168 8.44 1.06 11.70
C ALA A 168 9.49 2.18 11.53
N SER A 169 10.34 2.36 12.53
CA SER A 169 11.25 3.51 12.64
C SER A 169 12.65 3.30 12.06
N TRP A 170 12.90 2.18 11.34
CA TRP A 170 14.26 1.79 10.91
C TRP A 170 14.84 2.70 9.82
N TYR A 171 13.98 3.18 8.92
CA TYR A 171 14.37 4.07 7.82
C TYR A 171 13.76 5.46 8.05
N PRO A 172 14.58 6.47 8.41
CA PRO A 172 14.07 7.81 8.69
C PRO A 172 13.34 8.48 7.54
N GLU A 173 13.66 8.09 6.29
CA GLU A 173 13.06 8.64 5.07
C GLU A 173 11.76 7.95 4.65
N SER A 174 11.43 6.79 5.26
CA SER A 174 10.25 6.00 4.90
C SER A 174 8.95 6.69 5.29
N ILE A 175 7.91 6.50 4.49
CA ILE A 175 6.53 6.93 4.82
C ILE A 175 5.96 6.17 6.02
N PHE A 176 6.47 4.99 6.34
CA PHE A 176 6.05 4.16 7.48
C PHE A 176 6.77 4.55 8.79
N ASN A 177 7.51 5.64 8.80
CA ASN A 177 8.18 6.14 9.99
C ASN A 177 7.34 7.26 10.63
N ASP A 178 6.75 7.00 11.79
CA ASP A 178 5.91 7.95 12.56
C ASP A 178 6.54 9.33 12.77
N ALA A 179 7.85 9.42 12.80
CA ALA A 179 8.56 10.68 12.94
C ALA A 179 8.74 11.44 11.61
N ASN A 180 8.38 10.82 10.48
CA ASN A 180 8.56 11.37 9.14
C ASN A 180 7.23 11.77 8.51
N PHE A 181 7.17 13.01 8.00
CA PHE A 181 6.04 13.50 7.21
C PHE A 181 6.42 13.51 5.72
N ALA A 182 6.82 12.34 5.19
CA ALA A 182 7.29 12.20 3.82
C ALA A 182 6.18 12.47 2.79
N ASN A 183 6.45 13.35 1.85
CA ASN A 183 5.52 13.68 0.77
C ASN A 183 5.72 12.84 -0.51
N GLU A 184 6.77 12.01 -0.54
CA GLU A 184 7.18 11.19 -1.68
C GLU A 184 7.64 9.83 -1.16
N TYR A 185 7.58 8.79 -2.00
CA TYR A 185 8.11 7.48 -1.64
C TYR A 185 9.63 7.46 -1.71
N ALA A 186 10.25 7.09 -0.61
CA ALA A 186 11.66 6.74 -0.58
C ALA A 186 11.92 5.44 -1.38
N PRO A 187 13.17 5.15 -1.79
CA PRO A 187 13.50 3.88 -2.46
C PRO A 187 13.05 2.65 -1.68
N ILE A 188 13.15 2.68 -0.34
CA ILE A 188 12.70 1.58 0.51
C ILE A 188 11.19 1.38 0.45
N ASP A 189 10.39 2.45 0.43
CA ASP A 189 8.93 2.34 0.34
C ASP A 189 8.50 1.68 -0.96
N ARG A 190 9.13 2.07 -2.08
CA ARG A 190 8.91 1.46 -3.40
C ARG A 190 9.25 -0.03 -3.37
N ALA A 191 10.39 -0.40 -2.76
CA ALA A 191 10.78 -1.79 -2.60
C ALA A 191 9.76 -2.60 -1.80
N LEU A 192 9.21 -2.06 -0.71
CA LEU A 192 8.18 -2.73 0.09
C LEU A 192 6.90 -2.97 -0.71
N ILE A 193 6.45 -1.98 -1.48
CA ILE A 193 5.26 -2.09 -2.34
C ILE A 193 5.50 -3.15 -3.43
N GLU A 194 6.65 -3.15 -4.09
CA GLU A 194 7.05 -4.14 -5.09
C GLU A 194 7.13 -5.55 -4.48
N MET A 195 7.73 -5.71 -3.30
CA MET A 195 7.79 -6.99 -2.58
C MET A 195 6.40 -7.56 -2.33
N LEU A 196 5.44 -6.72 -1.90
CA LEU A 196 4.08 -7.15 -1.58
C LEU A 196 3.31 -7.58 -2.83
N TYR A 197 3.52 -6.92 -3.97
CA TYR A 197 2.75 -7.16 -5.19
C TYR A 197 3.48 -7.95 -6.27
N ARG A 198 4.65 -8.50 -5.97
CA ARG A 198 5.30 -9.42 -6.89
C ARG A 198 4.46 -10.70 -7.10
N PRO A 199 4.57 -11.36 -8.27
CA PRO A 199 3.70 -12.50 -8.63
C PRO A 199 3.75 -13.66 -7.65
N GLU A 200 4.90 -13.93 -7.02
CA GLU A 200 5.09 -15.06 -6.11
C GLU A 200 4.56 -14.79 -4.69
N MET A 201 4.38 -13.50 -4.33
CA MET A 201 3.83 -13.14 -3.02
C MET A 201 2.34 -13.42 -2.97
N LYS A 202 1.88 -14.04 -1.89
CA LYS A 202 0.46 -14.36 -1.67
C LYS A 202 0.01 -13.80 -0.32
N ALA A 203 -1.30 -13.63 -0.16
CA ALA A 203 -1.89 -13.40 1.14
C ALA A 203 -1.77 -14.68 2.00
N GLY A 204 -1.62 -14.51 3.31
CA GLY A 204 -1.59 -15.61 4.27
C GLY A 204 -0.26 -16.33 4.40
N LEU A 205 0.83 -15.79 3.87
CA LEU A 205 2.17 -16.32 4.13
C LEU A 205 2.66 -15.86 5.49
N ASP A 206 3.25 -16.77 6.27
CA ASP A 206 3.93 -16.44 7.51
C ASP A 206 5.31 -15.80 7.26
N GLU A 207 6.04 -15.46 8.33
CA GLU A 207 7.36 -14.83 8.22
C GLU A 207 8.37 -15.70 7.48
N SER A 208 8.38 -17.00 7.73
CA SER A 208 9.33 -17.96 7.13
C SER A 208 9.05 -18.12 5.63
N GLU A 209 7.79 -18.29 5.27
CA GLU A 209 7.33 -18.42 3.88
C GLU A 209 7.58 -17.14 3.10
N THR A 210 7.25 -15.98 3.69
CA THR A 210 7.49 -14.67 3.09
C THR A 210 8.97 -14.43 2.83
N ARG A 211 9.82 -14.72 3.80
CA ARG A 211 11.29 -14.61 3.68
C ARG A 211 11.84 -15.53 2.59
N LYS A 212 11.30 -16.74 2.49
CA LYS A 212 11.65 -17.69 1.43
C LYS A 212 11.31 -17.14 0.04
N VAL A 213 10.08 -16.67 -0.15
CA VAL A 213 9.63 -16.05 -1.42
C VAL A 213 10.53 -14.90 -1.82
N LEU A 214 10.87 -13.99 -0.89
CA LEU A 214 11.71 -12.83 -1.20
C LEU A 214 13.17 -13.19 -1.48
N ARG A 215 13.69 -14.29 -0.93
CA ARG A 215 15.05 -14.77 -1.20
C ARG A 215 15.14 -15.63 -2.48
N GLU A 216 14.12 -16.41 -2.80
CA GLU A 216 14.11 -17.28 -4.00
C GLU A 216 13.95 -16.49 -5.30
N ALA A 217 13.38 -15.28 -5.24
CA ALA A 217 13.38 -14.35 -6.35
C ALA A 217 14.79 -13.94 -6.84
N LEU A 218 15.82 -14.45 -6.20
CA LEU A 218 17.24 -14.20 -6.48
C LEU A 218 17.87 -15.27 -7.40
N ARG A 219 17.08 -16.25 -7.85
CA ARG A 219 17.53 -17.31 -8.74
C ARG A 219 16.89 -17.18 -10.12
#